data_0b82414cf40f241abde530e7c7591745
#
_entry.id   0b82414cf40f241abde530e7c7591745
#
_cell.length_a   1.000
_cell.length_b   1.000
_cell.length_c   1.000
_cell.angle_alpha   90.00
_cell.angle_beta   90.00
_cell.angle_gamma   90.00
#
_symmetry.space_group_name_H-M   'P 1'
#
loop_
_entity.id
_entity.type
_entity.pdbx_description
1 polymer ?
#
loop_
_entity_poly.entity_id
_entity_poly.type
_entity_poly.pdbx_seq_one_letter_code
_entity_poly.pdbx_strand_id
1 'polypeptide(L)'
;MREWLEAVRGDIESAVPNDAVQERPSGSYAESAPVCHVVAGANGCGKTTFALHFLPRYAACLEFVNPDLIAGGLSPFDPARGAVKAGRLVLERVRELSDARRDFGFETTLSGRGYLTWLGGLKNRGYRIHLYYVWVPGVSILTARIHQRVTAGGHFVPDADVIRRRERSIRLMKEYAALADKLRVFDNSGPAPILVYEKNGDAVIHDAKRFEQVNREVGL
;
A
#
# COMPACT_ATOMS: atom_id res chain seq x y z
N MET A 1 -8.63 -8.45 16.94
CA MET A 1 -8.40 -9.04 15.59
C MET A 1 -9.70 -9.46 14.91
N ARG A 2 -10.64 -10.17 15.58
CA ARG A 2 -11.97 -10.49 15.00
C ARG A 2 -12.82 -9.22 14.77
N GLU A 3 -12.88 -8.32 15.74
CA GLU A 3 -13.61 -7.04 15.63
C GLU A 3 -13.08 -6.15 14.49
N TRP A 4 -11.74 -6.14 14.27
CA TRP A 4 -11.14 -5.45 13.14
C TRP A 4 -11.59 -6.06 11.81
N LEU A 5 -11.66 -7.40 11.73
CA LEU A 5 -12.12 -8.13 10.54
C LEU A 5 -13.60 -7.89 10.21
N GLU A 6 -14.46 -7.76 11.23
CA GLU A 6 -15.89 -7.49 11.07
C GLU A 6 -16.15 -6.04 10.68
N ALA A 7 -15.42 -5.08 11.27
CA ALA A 7 -15.52 -3.66 10.92
C ALA A 7 -14.99 -3.40 9.48
N VAL A 8 -13.86 -3.99 9.10
CA VAL A 8 -13.34 -3.91 7.72
C VAL A 8 -14.31 -4.53 6.72
N ARG A 9 -14.97 -5.61 7.09
CA ARG A 9 -15.91 -6.31 6.22
C ARG A 9 -17.13 -5.46 5.87
N GLY A 10 -17.76 -4.82 6.86
CA GLY A 10 -18.94 -4.00 6.64
C GLY A 10 -18.66 -2.74 5.82
N ASP A 11 -17.57 -2.03 6.12
CA ASP A 11 -17.23 -0.77 5.47
C ASP A 11 -16.61 -0.94 4.07
N ILE A 12 -15.85 -2.03 3.84
CA ILE A 12 -15.26 -2.30 2.51
C ILE A 12 -16.28 -3.02 1.61
N GLU A 13 -17.11 -3.94 2.12
CA GLU A 13 -18.15 -4.60 1.33
C GLU A 13 -19.23 -3.60 0.88
N SER A 14 -19.51 -2.54 1.66
CA SER A 14 -20.42 -1.47 1.24
C SER A 14 -19.81 -0.48 0.25
N ALA A 15 -18.46 -0.34 0.26
CA ALA A 15 -17.72 0.61 -0.56
C ALA A 15 -17.07 -0.01 -1.81
N VAL A 16 -16.96 -1.34 -1.87
CA VAL A 16 -16.43 -2.08 -3.02
C VAL A 16 -17.59 -2.83 -3.68
N PRO A 17 -17.98 -2.49 -4.93
CA PRO A 17 -18.98 -3.25 -5.65
C PRO A 17 -18.63 -4.74 -5.69
N ASN A 18 -19.65 -5.60 -5.60
CA ASN A 18 -19.55 -7.06 -5.51
C ASN A 18 -18.86 -7.74 -6.72
N ASP A 19 -18.66 -7.01 -7.81
CA ASP A 19 -17.89 -7.39 -9.00
C ASP A 19 -16.37 -7.46 -8.79
N ALA A 20 -15.85 -6.93 -7.67
CA ALA A 20 -14.43 -7.08 -7.32
C ALA A 20 -14.07 -8.44 -6.67
N VAL A 21 -15.08 -9.25 -6.30
CA VAL A 21 -14.92 -10.56 -5.64
C VAL A 21 -15.15 -11.73 -6.60
N GLN A 22 -15.27 -11.49 -7.91
CA GLN A 22 -15.30 -12.59 -8.87
C GLN A 22 -13.96 -13.32 -8.84
N GLU A 23 -13.95 -14.52 -8.29
CA GLU A 23 -12.87 -15.50 -8.45
C GLU A 23 -12.51 -15.57 -9.94
N ARG A 24 -11.34 -15.06 -10.31
CA ARG A 24 -10.83 -15.29 -11.66
C ARG A 24 -10.58 -16.79 -11.77
N PRO A 25 -11.23 -17.51 -12.70
CA PRO A 25 -10.97 -18.93 -12.87
C PRO A 25 -9.48 -19.13 -13.16
N SER A 26 -8.90 -20.14 -12.57
CA SER A 26 -7.47 -20.50 -12.60
C SER A 26 -6.89 -20.80 -14.01
N GLY A 27 -7.58 -20.43 -15.08
CA GLY A 27 -7.20 -20.73 -16.46
C GLY A 27 -7.05 -19.52 -17.40
N SER A 28 -7.33 -18.26 -17.00
CA SER A 28 -7.39 -17.12 -17.93
C SER A 28 -6.28 -16.07 -17.75
N TYR A 29 -5.07 -16.43 -17.39
CA TYR A 29 -3.96 -15.48 -17.23
C TYR A 29 -3.47 -14.83 -18.54
N ALA A 30 -3.96 -15.24 -19.69
CA ALA A 30 -3.44 -14.83 -21.00
C ALA A 30 -4.08 -13.56 -21.60
N GLU A 31 -5.23 -13.07 -21.11
CA GLU A 31 -5.97 -11.99 -21.79
C GLU A 31 -6.04 -10.64 -21.07
N SER A 32 -5.74 -10.56 -19.77
CA SER A 32 -5.77 -9.28 -19.05
C SER A 32 -4.37 -8.77 -18.72
N ALA A 33 -4.15 -7.44 -18.84
CA ALA A 33 -2.91 -6.79 -18.42
C ALA A 33 -2.61 -7.09 -16.96
N PRO A 34 -1.37 -7.50 -16.59
CA PRO A 34 -1.01 -7.78 -15.20
C PRO A 34 -1.06 -6.50 -14.36
N VAL A 35 -1.29 -6.66 -13.07
CA VAL A 35 -1.47 -5.54 -12.14
C VAL A 35 -0.32 -5.50 -11.13
N CYS A 36 0.27 -4.32 -10.97
CA CYS A 36 1.16 -4.01 -9.87
C CYS A 36 0.38 -3.22 -8.80
N HIS A 37 0.16 -3.84 -7.64
CA HIS A 37 -0.56 -3.26 -6.51
C HIS A 37 0.44 -2.53 -5.59
N VAL A 38 0.33 -1.22 -5.48
CA VAL A 38 1.19 -0.36 -4.68
C VAL A 38 0.45 0.04 -3.41
N VAL A 39 0.84 -0.50 -2.25
CA VAL A 39 0.31 -0.07 -0.96
C VAL A 39 1.22 1.01 -0.38
N ALA A 40 0.69 2.22 -0.25
CA ALA A 40 1.47 3.42 0.01
C ALA A 40 0.98 4.18 1.25
N GLY A 41 1.89 4.96 1.86
CA GLY A 41 1.58 5.82 3.01
C GLY A 41 2.76 5.94 3.98
N ALA A 42 2.64 6.81 4.98
CA ALA A 42 3.70 7.09 5.94
C ALA A 42 4.07 5.86 6.81
N ASN A 43 5.25 5.88 7.43
CA ASN A 43 5.57 4.90 8.47
C ASN A 43 4.54 5.01 9.62
N GLY A 44 4.09 3.88 10.15
CA GLY A 44 3.07 3.85 11.22
C GLY A 44 1.61 3.98 10.75
N CYS A 45 1.32 4.24 9.47
CA CYS A 45 -0.07 4.34 8.98
C CYS A 45 -0.79 2.99 8.83
N GLY A 46 -0.10 1.84 8.99
CA GLY A 46 -0.71 0.51 8.96
C GLY A 46 -0.69 -0.19 7.59
N LYS A 47 0.18 0.21 6.65
CA LYS A 47 0.31 -0.39 5.30
C LYS A 47 0.40 -1.90 5.29
N THR A 48 1.31 -2.47 6.08
CA THR A 48 1.55 -3.93 6.09
C THR A 48 0.30 -4.68 6.53
N THR A 49 -0.36 -4.23 7.61
CA THR A 49 -1.63 -4.81 8.08
C THR A 49 -2.70 -4.69 7.00
N PHE A 50 -2.84 -3.51 6.40
CA PHE A 50 -3.77 -3.28 5.30
C PHE A 50 -3.48 -4.23 4.12
N ALA A 51 -2.24 -4.31 3.65
CA ALA A 51 -1.85 -5.15 2.51
C ALA A 51 -2.17 -6.64 2.75
N LEU A 52 -1.79 -7.18 3.91
CA LEU A 52 -2.02 -8.59 4.27
C LEU A 52 -3.50 -8.98 4.30
N HIS A 53 -4.39 -8.02 4.59
CA HIS A 53 -5.82 -8.25 4.62
C HIS A 53 -6.52 -7.90 3.30
N PHE A 54 -6.12 -6.79 2.69
CA PHE A 54 -6.78 -6.25 1.50
C PHE A 54 -6.39 -6.99 0.21
N LEU A 55 -5.11 -7.21 -0.03
CA LEU A 55 -4.64 -7.75 -1.31
C LEU A 55 -5.19 -9.15 -1.60
N PRO A 56 -5.16 -10.12 -0.67
CA PRO A 56 -5.71 -11.45 -0.95
C PRO A 56 -7.22 -11.47 -1.16
N ARG A 57 -7.96 -10.63 -0.43
CA ARG A 57 -9.42 -10.70 -0.39
C ARG A 57 -10.11 -9.84 -1.43
N TYR A 58 -9.57 -8.64 -1.69
CA TYR A 58 -10.22 -7.62 -2.51
C TYR A 58 -9.47 -7.30 -3.81
N ALA A 59 -8.25 -7.76 -3.95
CA ALA A 59 -7.44 -7.62 -5.16
C ALA A 59 -7.06 -8.95 -5.80
N ALA A 60 -7.45 -10.08 -5.20
CA ALA A 60 -7.07 -11.45 -5.60
C ALA A 60 -5.54 -11.59 -5.83
N CYS A 61 -4.72 -10.79 -5.12
CA CYS A 61 -3.29 -10.74 -5.25
C CYS A 61 -2.62 -11.46 -4.06
N LEU A 62 -1.98 -12.59 -4.32
CA LEU A 62 -1.31 -13.41 -3.30
C LEU A 62 0.20 -13.17 -3.25
N GLU A 63 0.78 -12.53 -4.27
CA GLU A 63 2.19 -12.19 -4.32
C GLU A 63 2.42 -10.82 -3.69
N PHE A 64 2.96 -10.78 -2.48
CA PHE A 64 3.25 -9.53 -1.77
C PHE A 64 4.71 -9.45 -1.37
N VAL A 65 5.41 -8.46 -1.89
CA VAL A 65 6.85 -8.25 -1.67
C VAL A 65 7.05 -7.11 -0.66
N ASN A 66 7.55 -7.46 0.53
CA ASN A 66 7.76 -6.50 1.61
C ASN A 66 9.18 -6.66 2.17
N PRO A 67 10.04 -5.62 2.08
CA PRO A 67 11.41 -5.68 2.56
C PRO A 67 11.51 -5.89 4.08
N ASP A 68 10.59 -5.34 4.87
CA ASP A 68 10.62 -5.46 6.33
C ASP A 68 10.30 -6.91 6.77
N LEU A 69 9.34 -7.56 6.10
CA LEU A 69 9.01 -8.97 6.35
C LEU A 69 10.16 -9.89 5.95
N ILE A 70 10.82 -9.62 4.83
CA ILE A 70 11.98 -10.38 4.37
C ILE A 70 13.15 -10.19 5.36
N ALA A 71 13.44 -8.96 5.77
CA ALA A 71 14.50 -8.66 6.74
C ALA A 71 14.24 -9.36 8.09
N GLY A 72 13.00 -9.33 8.57
CA GLY A 72 12.58 -10.05 9.77
C GLY A 72 12.74 -11.57 9.66
N GLY A 73 12.45 -12.14 8.49
CA GLY A 73 12.68 -13.58 8.23
C GLY A 73 14.16 -13.96 8.17
N LEU A 74 15.01 -13.05 7.67
CA LEU A 74 16.47 -13.27 7.61
C LEU A 74 17.17 -13.10 8.97
N SER A 75 16.69 -12.17 9.79
CA SER A 75 17.26 -11.85 11.10
C SER A 75 16.16 -11.45 12.08
N PRO A 76 15.47 -12.45 12.69
CA PRO A 76 14.28 -12.18 13.52
C PRO A 76 14.57 -11.31 14.76
N PHE A 77 15.76 -11.42 15.34
CA PHE A 77 16.15 -10.66 16.53
C PHE A 77 16.74 -9.26 16.23
N ASP A 78 17.22 -9.07 15.00
CA ASP A 78 17.78 -7.77 14.55
C ASP A 78 17.56 -7.62 13.04
N PRO A 79 16.34 -7.22 12.60
CA PRO A 79 16.02 -7.07 11.19
C PRO A 79 16.91 -6.08 10.44
N ALA A 80 17.53 -5.10 11.14
CA ALA A 80 18.42 -4.14 10.53
C ALA A 80 19.64 -4.81 9.87
N ARG A 81 20.16 -5.88 10.47
CA ARG A 81 21.26 -6.69 9.88
C ARG A 81 20.86 -7.36 8.56
N GLY A 82 19.58 -7.71 8.42
CA GLY A 82 19.03 -8.32 7.21
C GLY A 82 18.69 -7.32 6.07
N ALA A 83 18.64 -6.02 6.38
CA ALA A 83 18.04 -5.01 5.50
C ALA A 83 18.67 -4.94 4.10
N VAL A 84 19.99 -4.97 3.98
CA VAL A 84 20.70 -4.92 2.68
C VAL A 84 20.40 -6.16 1.84
N LYS A 85 20.43 -7.35 2.47
CA LYS A 85 20.11 -8.63 1.80
C LYS A 85 18.62 -8.68 1.42
N ALA A 86 17.73 -8.24 2.30
CA ALA A 86 16.30 -8.12 2.02
C ALA A 86 16.04 -7.21 0.81
N GLY A 87 16.70 -6.05 0.73
CA GLY A 87 16.57 -5.15 -0.42
C GLY A 87 16.96 -5.82 -1.76
N ARG A 88 18.01 -6.63 -1.78
CA ARG A 88 18.41 -7.40 -2.98
C ARG A 88 17.35 -8.43 -3.35
N LEU A 89 16.86 -9.21 -2.37
CA LEU A 89 15.81 -10.21 -2.58
C LEU A 89 14.49 -9.60 -3.06
N VAL A 90 14.14 -8.40 -2.58
CA VAL A 90 13.00 -7.64 -3.10
C VAL A 90 13.16 -7.37 -4.59
N LEU A 91 14.32 -6.83 -5.01
CA LEU A 91 14.57 -6.50 -6.42
C LEU A 91 14.58 -7.75 -7.31
N GLU A 92 15.13 -8.85 -6.83
CA GLU A 92 15.14 -10.15 -7.51
C GLU A 92 13.71 -10.68 -7.67
N ARG A 93 12.95 -10.74 -6.57
CA ARG A 93 11.56 -11.25 -6.59
C ARG A 93 10.65 -10.42 -7.48
N VAL A 94 10.73 -9.09 -7.40
CA VAL A 94 9.94 -8.21 -8.24
C VAL A 94 10.29 -8.39 -9.73
N ARG A 95 11.58 -8.61 -10.06
CA ARG A 95 11.99 -8.91 -11.44
C ARG A 95 11.40 -10.23 -11.92
N GLU A 96 11.52 -11.30 -11.14
CA GLU A 96 10.93 -12.61 -11.46
C GLU A 96 9.42 -12.51 -11.74
N LEU A 97 8.66 -11.88 -10.82
CA LEU A 97 7.21 -11.70 -10.97
C LEU A 97 6.87 -10.88 -12.20
N SER A 98 7.63 -9.81 -12.45
CA SER A 98 7.46 -8.92 -13.59
C SER A 98 7.78 -9.63 -14.92
N ASP A 99 8.81 -10.46 -14.96
CA ASP A 99 9.18 -11.23 -16.17
C ASP A 99 8.16 -12.35 -16.45
N ALA A 100 7.63 -12.95 -15.40
CA ALA A 100 6.54 -13.93 -15.48
C ALA A 100 5.15 -13.30 -15.72
N ARG A 101 5.05 -11.96 -15.86
CA ARG A 101 3.81 -11.21 -16.05
C ARG A 101 2.72 -11.52 -15.01
N ARG A 102 3.12 -11.72 -13.76
CA ARG A 102 2.21 -12.03 -12.65
C ARG A 102 1.74 -10.75 -11.96
N ASP A 103 0.53 -10.79 -11.41
CA ASP A 103 0.05 -9.78 -10.47
C ASP A 103 0.89 -9.85 -9.19
N PHE A 104 1.32 -8.70 -8.69
CA PHE A 104 2.03 -8.63 -7.41
C PHE A 104 1.78 -7.30 -6.70
N GLY A 105 1.94 -7.32 -5.37
CA GLY A 105 1.87 -6.14 -4.54
C GLY A 105 3.21 -5.85 -3.86
N PHE A 106 3.45 -4.59 -3.57
CA PHE A 106 4.54 -4.16 -2.69
C PHE A 106 4.14 -2.95 -1.86
N GLU A 107 4.87 -2.69 -0.77
CA GLU A 107 4.61 -1.50 0.04
C GLU A 107 5.73 -0.47 -0.07
N THR A 108 5.35 0.80 0.06
CA THR A 108 6.28 1.93 0.00
C THR A 108 5.77 3.13 0.78
N THR A 109 6.69 3.99 1.22
CA THR A 109 6.33 5.30 1.79
C THR A 109 6.11 6.37 0.72
N LEU A 110 6.33 6.11 -0.56
CA LEU A 110 6.36 7.07 -1.68
C LEU A 110 7.29 8.28 -1.43
N SER A 111 8.27 8.16 -0.55
CA SER A 111 9.14 9.27 -0.17
C SER A 111 10.31 9.52 -1.12
N GLY A 112 10.34 8.85 -2.28
CA GLY A 112 11.39 8.97 -3.29
C GLY A 112 10.87 8.84 -4.71
N ARG A 113 11.59 9.44 -5.69
CA ARG A 113 11.23 9.40 -7.12
C ARG A 113 11.63 8.10 -7.82
N GLY A 114 12.46 7.25 -7.20
CA GLY A 114 12.93 6.00 -7.82
C GLY A 114 11.78 5.07 -8.23
N TYR A 115 10.74 4.99 -7.41
CA TYR A 115 9.57 4.18 -7.76
C TYR A 115 8.74 4.77 -8.91
N LEU A 116 8.72 6.09 -9.14
CA LEU A 116 8.04 6.67 -10.32
C LEU A 116 8.65 6.16 -11.61
N THR A 117 9.97 6.22 -11.73
CA THR A 117 10.69 5.71 -12.90
C THR A 117 10.46 4.21 -13.09
N TRP A 118 10.57 3.45 -12.02
CA TRP A 118 10.39 2.00 -12.06
C TRP A 118 8.96 1.60 -12.44
N LEU A 119 7.93 2.21 -11.82
CA LEU A 119 6.52 1.98 -12.15
C LEU A 119 6.19 2.40 -13.58
N GLY A 120 6.78 3.51 -14.06
CA GLY A 120 6.70 3.90 -15.48
C GLY A 120 7.26 2.82 -16.40
N GLY A 121 8.38 2.21 -16.03
CA GLY A 121 8.95 1.05 -16.73
C GLY A 121 8.01 -0.15 -16.75
N LEU A 122 7.30 -0.45 -15.66
CA LEU A 122 6.28 -1.50 -15.63
C LEU A 122 5.09 -1.18 -16.55
N LYS A 123 4.62 0.07 -16.57
CA LYS A 123 3.57 0.50 -17.52
C LYS A 123 3.99 0.28 -18.98
N ASN A 124 5.22 0.62 -19.34
CA ASN A 124 5.77 0.38 -20.67
C ASN A 124 5.85 -1.12 -21.03
N ARG A 125 5.89 -1.98 -20.01
CA ARG A 125 5.81 -3.45 -20.15
C ARG A 125 4.36 -3.98 -20.11
N GLY A 126 3.35 -3.10 -20.14
CA GLY A 126 1.94 -3.43 -20.18
C GLY A 126 1.31 -3.77 -18.83
N TYR A 127 1.94 -3.37 -17.71
CA TYR A 127 1.31 -3.46 -16.40
C TYR A 127 0.31 -2.32 -16.16
N ARG A 128 -0.76 -2.61 -15.44
CA ARG A 128 -1.60 -1.59 -14.80
C ARG A 128 -1.11 -1.33 -13.38
N ILE A 129 -1.13 -0.08 -12.97
CA ILE A 129 -0.70 0.35 -11.63
C ILE A 129 -1.92 0.69 -10.79
N HIS A 130 -2.16 -0.08 -9.74
CA HIS A 130 -3.20 0.18 -8.76
C HIS A 130 -2.57 0.71 -7.47
N LEU A 131 -2.84 1.97 -7.12
CA LEU A 131 -2.29 2.65 -5.95
C LEU A 131 -3.33 2.70 -4.83
N TYR A 132 -2.98 2.16 -3.67
CA TYR A 132 -3.75 2.20 -2.43
C TYR A 132 -3.02 3.08 -1.43
N TYR A 133 -3.51 4.30 -1.23
CA TYR A 133 -2.89 5.24 -0.31
C TYR A 133 -3.55 5.15 1.06
N VAL A 134 -2.81 4.67 2.05
CA VAL A 134 -3.24 4.54 3.44
C VAL A 134 -2.83 5.79 4.20
N TRP A 135 -3.79 6.64 4.49
CA TRP A 135 -3.60 7.93 5.13
C TRP A 135 -3.99 7.89 6.62
N VAL A 136 -3.33 8.73 7.41
CA VAL A 136 -3.63 9.00 8.82
C VAL A 136 -3.39 10.48 9.09
N PRO A 137 -4.32 11.20 9.76
CA PRO A 137 -4.16 12.61 10.08
C PRO A 137 -3.04 12.81 11.12
N GLY A 138 -2.13 13.73 10.82
CA GLY A 138 -1.09 14.14 11.75
C GLY A 138 0.03 13.12 12.00
N VAL A 139 1.14 13.62 12.49
CA VAL A 139 2.36 12.83 12.80
C VAL A 139 2.22 12.10 14.14
N SER A 140 1.52 12.69 15.10
CA SER A 140 1.40 12.14 16.47
C SER A 140 0.82 10.72 16.52
N ILE A 141 -0.17 10.42 15.68
CA ILE A 141 -0.74 9.06 15.60
C ILE A 141 0.29 8.08 15.01
N LEU A 142 1.05 8.52 14.02
CA LEU A 142 2.06 7.69 13.35
C LEU A 142 3.17 7.31 14.32
N THR A 143 3.73 8.29 15.05
CA THR A 143 4.81 8.06 16.02
C THR A 143 4.34 7.22 17.21
N ALA A 144 3.13 7.50 17.74
CA ALA A 144 2.54 6.70 18.82
C ALA A 144 2.40 5.21 18.42
N ARG A 145 1.91 4.93 17.20
CA ARG A 145 1.79 3.56 16.69
C ARG A 145 3.15 2.88 16.47
N ILE A 146 4.17 3.64 16.04
CA ILE A 146 5.53 3.11 15.90
C ILE A 146 6.09 2.76 17.28
N HIS A 147 5.97 3.64 18.27
CA HIS A 147 6.44 3.37 19.64
C HIS A 147 5.73 2.15 20.24
N GLN A 148 4.41 2.05 20.09
CA GLN A 148 3.66 0.87 20.53
C GLN A 148 4.13 -0.42 19.84
N ARG A 149 4.43 -0.37 18.53
CA ARG A 149 4.95 -1.51 17.79
C ARG A 149 6.33 -1.94 18.28
N VAL A 150 7.20 -0.98 18.64
CA VAL A 150 8.54 -1.24 19.16
C VAL A 150 8.48 -1.96 20.50
N THR A 151 7.56 -1.57 21.40
CA THR A 151 7.36 -2.30 22.69
C THR A 151 6.91 -3.75 22.49
N ALA A 152 6.32 -4.07 21.32
CA ALA A 152 5.95 -5.43 20.92
C ALA A 152 7.03 -6.13 20.06
N GLY A 153 8.28 -5.63 20.05
CA GLY A 153 9.41 -6.23 19.33
C GLY A 153 9.50 -5.85 17.83
N GLY A 154 8.74 -4.85 17.38
CA GLY A 154 8.78 -4.41 16.00
C GLY A 154 9.90 -3.41 15.70
N HIS A 155 10.14 -3.17 14.40
CA HIS A 155 11.21 -2.29 13.92
C HIS A 155 10.99 -0.82 14.33
N PHE A 156 12.02 -0.20 14.88
CA PHE A 156 12.05 1.23 15.24
C PHE A 156 12.32 2.10 14.00
N VAL A 157 11.61 3.21 13.89
CA VAL A 157 11.87 4.27 12.91
C VAL A 157 11.96 5.59 13.67
N PRO A 158 13.08 6.34 13.57
CA PRO A 158 13.22 7.64 14.24
C PRO A 158 12.12 8.62 13.82
N ASP A 159 11.57 9.38 14.75
CA ASP A 159 10.47 10.32 14.51
C ASP A 159 10.82 11.35 13.43
N ALA A 160 12.05 11.84 13.39
CA ALA A 160 12.53 12.73 12.34
C ALA A 160 12.43 12.10 10.93
N ASP A 161 12.67 10.79 10.82
CA ASP A 161 12.53 10.06 9.57
C ASP A 161 11.05 9.87 9.18
N VAL A 162 10.17 9.63 10.15
CA VAL A 162 8.72 9.54 9.92
C VAL A 162 8.20 10.85 9.34
N ILE A 163 8.55 11.98 9.97
CA ILE A 163 8.16 13.33 9.53
C ILE A 163 8.68 13.58 8.11
N ARG A 164 9.98 13.44 7.91
CA ARG A 164 10.64 13.70 6.63
C ARG A 164 10.06 12.86 5.48
N ARG A 165 9.81 11.55 5.72
CA ARG A 165 9.25 10.64 4.70
C ARG A 165 7.80 10.97 4.42
N ARG A 166 7.00 11.33 5.45
CA ARG A 166 5.61 11.77 5.27
C ARG A 166 5.51 13.02 4.39
N GLU A 167 6.29 14.03 4.67
CA GLU A 167 6.32 15.27 3.88
C GLU A 167 6.72 15.02 2.42
N ARG A 168 7.70 14.16 2.18
CA ARG A 168 8.10 13.77 0.83
C ARG A 168 7.00 12.99 0.12
N SER A 169 6.35 12.05 0.82
CA SER A 169 5.22 11.28 0.30
C SER A 169 4.09 12.21 -0.17
N ILE A 170 3.70 13.16 0.67
CA ILE A 170 2.68 14.16 0.36
C ILE A 170 3.05 14.96 -0.89
N ARG A 171 4.27 15.48 -0.98
CA ARG A 171 4.73 16.25 -2.14
C ARG A 171 4.73 15.47 -3.45
N LEU A 172 5.03 14.17 -3.39
CA LEU A 172 5.12 13.30 -4.57
C LEU A 172 3.78 12.65 -4.94
N MET A 173 2.76 12.77 -4.09
CA MET A 173 1.50 12.05 -4.26
C MET A 173 0.83 12.35 -5.59
N LYS A 174 0.81 13.60 -6.04
CA LYS A 174 0.24 13.98 -7.35
C LYS A 174 0.90 13.26 -8.53
N GLU A 175 2.24 13.13 -8.49
CA GLU A 175 2.99 12.45 -9.54
C GLU A 175 2.65 10.94 -9.56
N TYR A 176 2.56 10.32 -8.38
CA TYR A 176 2.15 8.92 -8.26
C TYR A 176 0.69 8.69 -8.64
N ALA A 177 -0.21 9.60 -8.25
CA ALA A 177 -1.63 9.55 -8.61
C ALA A 177 -1.86 9.68 -10.12
N ALA A 178 -1.06 10.52 -10.81
CA ALA A 178 -1.08 10.66 -12.26
C ALA A 178 -0.58 9.41 -13.00
N LEU A 179 0.38 8.68 -12.39
CA LEU A 179 0.92 7.45 -12.95
C LEU A 179 -0.05 6.27 -12.79
N ALA A 180 -0.85 6.25 -11.71
CA ALA A 180 -1.74 5.15 -11.38
C ALA A 180 -2.93 5.06 -12.34
N ASP A 181 -3.25 3.83 -12.77
CA ASP A 181 -4.45 3.53 -13.55
C ASP A 181 -5.69 3.47 -12.63
N LYS A 182 -5.49 3.07 -11.38
CA LYS A 182 -6.49 3.10 -10.32
C LYS A 182 -5.87 3.65 -9.04
N LEU A 183 -6.56 4.61 -8.40
CA LEU A 183 -6.19 5.16 -7.11
C LEU A 183 -7.32 4.94 -6.12
N ARG A 184 -7.00 4.41 -4.94
CA ARG A 184 -7.88 4.37 -3.78
C ARG A 184 -7.19 4.99 -2.58
N VAL A 185 -7.91 5.84 -1.86
CA VAL A 185 -7.40 6.50 -0.65
C VAL A 185 -8.23 6.06 0.54
N PHE A 186 -7.54 5.56 1.55
CA PHE A 186 -8.15 5.07 2.79
C PHE A 186 -7.71 5.93 3.97
N ASP A 187 -8.68 6.36 4.77
CA ASP A 187 -8.42 6.87 6.12
C ASP A 187 -8.29 5.68 7.08
N ASN A 188 -7.10 5.51 7.64
CA ASN A 188 -6.80 4.45 8.61
C ASN A 188 -6.52 5.02 10.01
N SER A 189 -7.18 6.12 10.37
CA SER A 189 -7.06 6.73 11.71
C SER A 189 -7.84 5.97 12.79
N GLY A 190 -8.91 5.29 12.41
CA GLY A 190 -9.79 4.52 13.27
C GLY A 190 -9.39 3.05 13.44
N PRO A 191 -10.30 2.22 13.98
CA PRO A 191 -10.10 0.78 14.16
C PRO A 191 -10.07 0.01 12.85
N ALA A 192 -10.70 0.53 11.79
CA ALA A 192 -10.71 -0.04 10.45
C ALA A 192 -10.41 1.03 9.40
N PRO A 193 -9.79 0.66 8.25
CA PRO A 193 -9.59 1.58 7.14
C PRO A 193 -10.93 1.88 6.44
N ILE A 194 -11.21 3.16 6.21
CA ILE A 194 -12.41 3.65 5.52
C ILE A 194 -12.00 4.13 4.13
N LEU A 195 -12.66 3.65 3.08
CA LEU A 195 -12.45 4.15 1.72
C LEU A 195 -13.03 5.57 1.62
N VAL A 196 -12.17 6.54 1.31
CA VAL A 196 -12.53 7.96 1.25
C VAL A 196 -12.69 8.44 -0.19
N TYR A 197 -11.82 7.96 -1.07
CA TYR A 197 -11.74 8.40 -2.46
C TYR A 197 -11.29 7.27 -3.37
N GLU A 198 -11.89 7.19 -4.55
CA GLU A 198 -11.47 6.28 -5.62
C GLU A 198 -11.43 7.03 -6.95
N LYS A 199 -10.41 6.73 -7.77
CA LYS A 199 -10.33 7.13 -9.17
C LYS A 199 -10.01 5.89 -10.01
N ASN A 200 -10.91 5.58 -10.95
CA ASN A 200 -10.79 4.49 -11.92
C ASN A 200 -11.45 4.95 -13.22
N GLY A 201 -10.75 5.83 -13.98
CA GLY A 201 -11.37 6.70 -14.96
C GLY A 201 -12.00 7.90 -14.26
N ASP A 202 -13.25 7.77 -13.84
CA ASP A 202 -13.96 8.78 -13.07
C ASP A 202 -13.53 8.79 -11.59
N ALA A 203 -13.71 9.96 -10.95
CA ALA A 203 -13.41 10.16 -9.55
C ALA A 203 -14.69 10.06 -8.70
N VAL A 204 -14.63 9.28 -7.61
CA VAL A 204 -15.74 9.09 -6.66
C VAL A 204 -15.27 9.45 -5.25
N ILE A 205 -15.99 10.33 -4.58
CA ILE A 205 -15.78 10.67 -3.17
C ILE A 205 -16.80 9.88 -2.35
N HIS A 206 -16.31 8.96 -1.50
CA HIS A 206 -17.14 8.11 -0.64
C HIS A 206 -17.48 8.79 0.70
N ASP A 207 -16.57 9.62 1.22
CA ASP A 207 -16.75 10.42 2.44
C ASP A 207 -16.21 11.84 2.21
N ALA A 208 -17.10 12.80 2.00
CA ALA A 208 -16.74 14.18 1.67
C ALA A 208 -15.94 14.87 2.78
N LYS A 209 -16.30 14.64 4.07
CA LYS A 209 -15.63 15.26 5.21
C LYS A 209 -14.19 14.75 5.37
N ARG A 210 -13.99 13.43 5.29
CA ARG A 210 -12.64 12.83 5.31
C ARG A 210 -11.84 13.19 4.07
N PHE A 211 -12.47 13.21 2.91
CA PHE A 211 -11.81 13.62 1.68
C PHE A 211 -11.26 15.04 1.76
N GLU A 212 -12.02 15.98 2.30
CA GLU A 212 -11.55 17.35 2.50
C GLU A 212 -10.30 17.40 3.39
N GLN A 213 -10.24 16.60 4.47
CA GLN A 213 -9.07 16.51 5.34
C GLN A 213 -7.86 15.95 4.59
N VAL A 214 -8.03 14.83 3.88
CA VAL A 214 -6.98 14.21 3.06
C VAL A 214 -6.51 15.18 1.97
N ASN A 215 -7.44 15.75 1.21
CA ASN A 215 -7.13 16.60 0.06
C ASN A 215 -6.41 17.89 0.46
N ARG A 216 -6.71 18.45 1.62
CA ARG A 216 -6.00 19.62 2.20
C ARG A 216 -4.51 19.35 2.41
N GLU A 217 -4.14 18.11 2.73
CA GLU A 217 -2.75 17.73 2.93
C GLU A 217 -2.10 17.21 1.64
N VAL A 218 -2.80 16.38 0.88
CA VAL A 218 -2.25 15.56 -0.21
C VAL A 218 -2.47 16.21 -1.58
N GLY A 219 -3.54 17.02 -1.73
CA GLY A 219 -3.85 17.79 -2.92
C GLY A 219 -4.22 16.91 -4.13
N LEU A 220 -5.18 16.02 -3.97
CA LEU A 220 -5.71 15.12 -5.02
C LEU A 220 -6.66 15.84 -5.98
#